data_37f239e75dabdd985e3de8db501d4032
#
_entry.id   37f239e75dabdd985e3de8db501d4032
#
_cell.length_a   1.000
_cell.length_b   1.000
_cell.length_c   1.000
_cell.angle_alpha   90.00
_cell.angle_beta   90.00
_cell.angle_gamma   90.00
#
_symmetry.space_group_name_H-M   'P 1'
#
loop_
_entity.id
_entity.type
_entity.pdbx_description
1 polymer ?
#
loop_
_entity_poly.entity_id
_entity_poly.type
_entity_poly.pdbx_seq_one_letter_code
_entity_poly.pdbx_strand_id
1 'polypeptide(L)'
;MTISRLMKTSNKKRRHTYNNGSSTSPIKSLPKELLVEVVARVASDSVVDLRNMKQCCKDFLDASEDNYVWQQVSLDKFPLTQWLPNDKALCFLKCCRESGNIESLYREGLLEFFNFPNGNINGLGDLKMAALKGHMEAKYVYGMILLCSHDDELRKEGLEYMQFVRKFKCIIKCRSK
;
A
#
# COMPACT_ATOMS: atom_id res chain seq x y z
N MET A 1 -54.21 38.25 43.45
CA MET A 1 -53.66 37.38 44.52
C MET A 1 -53.40 36.03 43.91
N THR A 2 -52.15 35.75 43.55
CA THR A 2 -51.75 34.41 43.14
C THR A 2 -50.31 34.16 43.47
N ILE A 3 -50.11 33.22 44.34
CA ILE A 3 -48.80 32.86 44.93
C ILE A 3 -48.15 31.88 44.03
N SER A 4 -47.01 32.23 43.37
CA SER A 4 -46.22 31.32 42.64
C SER A 4 -45.15 30.68 43.53
N ARG A 5 -45.24 29.36 43.67
CA ARG A 5 -44.31 28.49 44.37
C ARG A 5 -43.10 28.20 43.49
N LEU A 6 -41.95 28.67 43.90
CA LEU A 6 -40.65 28.35 43.35
C LEU A 6 -40.28 26.88 43.70
N MET A 7 -40.20 26.01 42.68
CA MET A 7 -39.52 24.72 42.83
C MET A 7 -38.05 24.88 42.51
N LYS A 8 -37.20 24.74 43.56
CA LYS A 8 -35.76 24.62 43.46
C LYS A 8 -35.42 23.17 43.01
N THR A 9 -35.03 22.99 41.75
CA THR A 9 -34.43 21.72 41.31
C THR A 9 -32.94 21.69 41.64
N SER A 10 -32.59 20.85 42.59
CA SER A 10 -31.19 20.59 42.99
C SER A 10 -30.50 19.73 41.91
N ASN A 11 -29.67 20.34 41.05
CA ASN A 11 -28.83 19.64 40.10
C ASN A 11 -27.59 19.06 40.84
N LYS A 12 -27.72 17.81 41.27
CA LYS A 12 -26.61 17.02 41.84
C LYS A 12 -25.65 16.60 40.70
N LYS A 13 -24.63 17.42 40.41
CA LYS A 13 -23.51 17.05 39.54
C LYS A 13 -22.86 15.79 40.10
N ARG A 14 -23.05 14.64 39.46
CA ARG A 14 -22.23 13.44 39.67
C ARG A 14 -20.82 13.77 39.18
N ARG A 15 -19.89 13.99 40.12
CA ARG A 15 -18.46 13.96 39.83
C ARG A 15 -18.08 12.51 39.56
N HIS A 16 -17.87 12.17 38.30
CA HIS A 16 -17.15 10.96 37.96
C HIS A 16 -15.71 11.18 38.38
N THR A 17 -15.31 10.56 39.48
CA THR A 17 -13.90 10.36 39.83
C THR A 17 -13.32 9.39 38.81
N TYR A 18 -12.56 9.92 37.85
CA TYR A 18 -11.67 9.08 37.05
C TYR A 18 -10.57 8.59 37.97
N ASN A 19 -10.62 7.31 38.31
CA ASN A 19 -9.49 6.62 38.89
C ASN A 19 -8.36 6.68 37.87
N ASN A 20 -7.31 7.44 38.18
CA ASN A 20 -6.02 7.39 37.49
C ASN A 20 -5.30 6.09 37.88
N GLY A 21 -5.88 4.93 37.54
CA GLY A 21 -5.10 3.75 37.32
C GLY A 21 -4.35 3.96 36.02
N SER A 22 -3.04 3.86 36.05
CA SER A 22 -2.17 3.86 34.86
C SER A 22 -2.55 2.66 33.97
N SER A 23 -3.67 2.79 33.23
CA SER A 23 -3.99 1.84 32.17
C SER A 23 -2.99 2.09 31.05
N THR A 24 -1.87 1.38 31.09
CA THR A 24 -1.00 1.24 29.94
C THR A 24 -1.91 0.78 28.79
N SER A 25 -2.06 1.62 27.79
CA SER A 25 -2.84 1.29 26.60
C SER A 25 -2.37 -0.09 26.09
N PRO A 26 -3.28 -1.02 25.76
CA PRO A 26 -2.89 -2.35 25.24
C PRO A 26 -1.92 -2.29 24.07
N ILE A 27 -1.95 -1.21 23.29
CA ILE A 27 -1.06 -0.95 22.16
C ILE A 27 0.39 -0.76 22.62
N LYS A 28 0.62 -0.12 23.77
CA LYS A 28 1.98 0.08 24.33
C LYS A 28 2.64 -1.20 24.83
N SER A 29 1.86 -2.25 25.04
CA SER A 29 2.37 -3.57 25.46
C SER A 29 2.73 -4.46 24.25
N LEU A 30 2.40 -4.06 23.02
CA LEU A 30 2.74 -4.81 21.81
C LEU A 30 4.23 -4.60 21.47
N PRO A 31 4.97 -5.68 21.12
CA PRO A 31 6.27 -5.56 20.48
C PRO A 31 6.19 -4.70 19.21
N LYS A 32 7.23 -3.91 18.95
CA LYS A 32 7.27 -3.00 17.79
C LYS A 32 7.06 -3.75 16.47
N GLU A 33 7.63 -4.94 16.35
CA GLU A 33 7.55 -5.79 15.17
C GLU A 33 6.09 -6.18 14.85
N LEU A 34 5.32 -6.54 15.86
CA LEU A 34 3.89 -6.85 15.69
C LEU A 34 3.08 -5.62 15.32
N LEU A 35 3.45 -4.45 15.87
CA LEU A 35 2.78 -3.20 15.52
C LEU A 35 3.04 -2.84 14.05
N VAL A 36 4.28 -2.99 13.59
CA VAL A 36 4.67 -2.79 12.18
C VAL A 36 3.88 -3.76 11.27
N GLU A 37 3.76 -5.02 11.63
CA GLU A 37 2.97 -6.02 10.87
C GLU A 37 1.49 -5.61 10.75
N VAL A 38 0.88 -5.16 11.86
CA VAL A 38 -0.51 -4.69 11.85
C VAL A 38 -0.67 -3.47 10.94
N VAL A 39 0.24 -2.49 11.04
CA VAL A 39 0.23 -1.30 10.19
C VAL A 39 0.45 -1.67 8.72
N ALA A 40 1.36 -2.59 8.42
CA ALA A 40 1.62 -3.08 7.06
C ALA A 40 0.38 -3.77 6.46
N ARG A 41 -0.34 -4.54 7.26
CA ARG A 41 -1.60 -5.17 6.83
C ARG A 41 -2.67 -4.13 6.48
N VAL A 42 -2.83 -3.11 7.32
CA VAL A 42 -3.75 -1.98 7.02
C VAL A 42 -3.30 -1.23 5.76
N ALA A 43 -1.99 -1.01 5.60
CA ALA A 43 -1.42 -0.33 4.44
C ALA A 43 -1.66 -1.10 3.13
N SER A 44 -1.61 -2.43 3.18
CA SER A 44 -1.87 -3.30 2.01
C SER A 44 -3.34 -3.26 1.56
N ASP A 45 -4.26 -3.00 2.47
CA ASP A 45 -5.69 -2.93 2.16
C ASP A 45 -6.11 -1.52 1.72
N SER A 46 -5.60 -0.49 2.40
CA SER A 46 -6.05 0.88 2.16
C SER A 46 -5.02 1.94 2.60
N VAL A 47 -4.55 2.73 1.64
CA VAL A 47 -3.71 3.90 1.92
C VAL A 47 -4.44 4.98 2.73
N VAL A 48 -5.78 5.06 2.61
CA VAL A 48 -6.60 6.01 3.38
C VAL A 48 -6.61 5.62 4.85
N ASP A 49 -6.78 4.32 5.13
CA ASP A 49 -6.81 3.81 6.50
C ASP A 49 -5.41 3.89 7.15
N LEU A 50 -4.34 3.67 6.39
CA LEU A 50 -2.98 3.95 6.83
C LEU A 50 -2.82 5.42 7.25
N ARG A 51 -3.33 6.37 6.46
CA ARG A 51 -3.30 7.79 6.80
C ARG A 51 -4.05 8.09 8.10
N ASN A 52 -5.24 7.54 8.24
CA ASN A 52 -6.05 7.71 9.44
C ASN A 52 -5.35 7.11 10.66
N MET A 53 -4.74 5.94 10.50
CA MET A 53 -3.99 5.27 11.56
C MET A 53 -2.78 6.08 12.04
N LYS A 54 -2.02 6.70 11.13
CA LYS A 54 -0.91 7.62 11.45
C LYS A 54 -1.34 8.79 12.36
N GLN A 55 -2.59 9.18 12.31
CA GLN A 55 -3.13 10.29 13.10
C GLN A 55 -3.65 9.86 14.48
N CYS A 56 -3.80 8.57 14.75
CA CYS A 56 -4.38 8.07 15.99
C CYS A 56 -3.44 8.21 17.19
N CYS A 57 -2.18 7.80 17.05
CA CYS A 57 -1.17 7.89 18.11
C CYS A 57 0.26 7.85 17.55
N LYS A 58 1.22 8.23 18.40
CA LYS A 58 2.65 8.26 18.04
C LYS A 58 3.19 6.87 17.71
N ASP A 59 2.76 5.84 18.41
CA ASP A 59 3.23 4.48 18.21
C ASP A 59 2.87 3.97 16.78
N PHE A 60 1.67 4.29 16.29
CA PHE A 60 1.28 4.00 14.91
C PHE A 60 2.01 4.87 13.89
N LEU A 61 2.26 6.15 14.21
CA LEU A 61 3.03 7.01 13.33
C LEU A 61 4.44 6.45 13.17
N ASP A 62 5.14 6.14 14.27
CA ASP A 62 6.49 5.61 14.26
C ASP A 62 6.58 4.24 13.56
N ALA A 63 5.60 3.36 13.78
CA ALA A 63 5.53 2.08 13.10
C ALA A 63 5.27 2.22 11.58
N SER A 64 4.53 3.25 11.18
CA SER A 64 4.19 3.49 9.76
C SER A 64 5.34 4.03 8.92
N GLU A 65 6.44 4.47 9.54
CA GLU A 65 7.66 4.90 8.85
C GLU A 65 8.62 3.74 8.55
N ASP A 66 8.27 2.51 8.98
CA ASP A 66 9.07 1.34 8.70
C ASP A 66 9.05 0.98 7.20
N ASN A 67 10.21 0.61 6.65
CA ASN A 67 10.35 0.24 5.24
C ASN A 67 9.43 -0.92 4.85
N TYR A 68 9.18 -1.86 5.76
CA TYR A 68 8.29 -2.98 5.51
C TYR A 68 6.85 -2.51 5.24
N VAL A 69 6.38 -1.49 5.95
CA VAL A 69 5.06 -0.89 5.70
C VAL A 69 5.00 -0.28 4.30
N TRP A 70 6.02 0.49 3.89
CA TRP A 70 6.09 1.09 2.56
C TRP A 70 6.13 0.05 1.43
N GLN A 71 6.76 -1.10 1.66
CA GLN A 71 6.75 -2.22 0.72
C GLN A 71 5.36 -2.80 0.50
N GLN A 72 4.49 -2.78 1.52
CA GLN A 72 3.16 -3.38 1.50
C GLN A 72 2.04 -2.42 1.10
N VAL A 73 2.31 -1.11 1.01
CA VAL A 73 1.28 -0.12 0.68
C VAL A 73 0.58 -0.43 -0.63
N SER A 74 -0.77 -0.48 -0.61
CA SER A 74 -1.59 -0.57 -1.82
C SER A 74 -1.57 0.75 -2.58
N LEU A 75 -1.28 0.67 -3.88
CA LEU A 75 -1.30 1.81 -4.80
C LEU A 75 -2.58 1.87 -5.65
N ASP A 76 -3.59 1.05 -5.38
CA ASP A 76 -4.81 0.92 -6.19
C ASP A 76 -5.58 2.25 -6.36
N LYS A 77 -5.48 3.13 -5.36
CA LYS A 77 -6.13 4.45 -5.41
C LYS A 77 -5.37 5.49 -6.22
N PHE A 78 -4.15 5.18 -6.62
CA PHE A 78 -3.35 6.07 -7.46
C PHE A 78 -3.50 5.66 -8.93
N PRO A 79 -3.77 6.61 -9.84
CA PRO A 79 -3.78 6.31 -11.28
C PRO A 79 -2.38 5.91 -11.75
N LEU A 80 -2.32 5.02 -12.74
CA LEU A 80 -1.04 4.56 -13.31
C LEU A 80 -0.25 5.74 -13.90
N THR A 81 -0.96 6.63 -14.61
CA THR A 81 -0.40 7.86 -15.17
C THR A 81 -1.01 9.07 -14.47
N GLN A 82 -0.18 9.90 -13.88
CA GLN A 82 -0.62 11.16 -13.27
C GLN A 82 -0.40 12.30 -14.26
N TRP A 83 -1.48 12.86 -14.81
CA TRP A 83 -1.43 13.99 -15.73
C TRP A 83 -0.89 15.27 -15.08
N LEU A 84 -1.17 15.46 -13.80
CA LEU A 84 -0.68 16.56 -12.98
C LEU A 84 -0.23 16.01 -11.63
N PRO A 85 1.01 15.56 -11.50
CA PRO A 85 1.49 15.00 -10.25
C PRO A 85 1.58 16.09 -9.17
N ASN A 86 0.95 15.83 -8.03
CA ASN A 86 1.13 16.64 -6.83
C ASN A 86 2.44 16.24 -6.15
N ASP A 87 3.24 17.21 -5.70
CA ASP A 87 4.54 16.97 -5.06
C ASP A 87 4.46 15.95 -3.91
N LYS A 88 3.37 15.98 -3.13
CA LYS A 88 3.14 15.02 -2.04
C LYS A 88 2.91 13.60 -2.56
N ALA A 89 2.20 13.46 -3.67
CA ALA A 89 1.98 12.15 -4.30
C ALA A 89 3.27 11.61 -4.90
N LEU A 90 4.07 12.46 -5.54
CA LEU A 90 5.39 12.08 -6.05
C LEU A 90 6.33 11.62 -4.93
N CYS A 91 6.41 12.38 -3.83
CA CYS A 91 7.21 12.00 -2.66
C CYS A 91 6.76 10.66 -2.08
N PHE A 92 5.45 10.44 -1.97
CA PHE A 92 4.88 9.17 -1.51
C PHE A 92 5.26 7.99 -2.41
N LEU A 93 5.08 8.12 -3.73
CA LEU A 93 5.44 7.07 -4.69
C LEU A 93 6.95 6.79 -4.68
N LYS A 94 7.77 7.83 -4.52
CA LYS A 94 9.21 7.70 -4.38
C LYS A 94 9.58 6.89 -3.11
N CYS A 95 8.97 7.17 -1.97
CA CYS A 95 9.18 6.39 -0.74
C CYS A 95 8.80 4.91 -0.94
N CYS A 96 7.66 4.65 -1.61
CA CYS A 96 7.26 3.28 -1.94
C CYS A 96 8.31 2.58 -2.81
N ARG A 97 8.83 3.26 -3.83
CA ARG A 97 9.86 2.72 -4.72
C ARG A 97 11.16 2.42 -3.99
N GLU A 98 11.67 3.38 -3.24
CA GLU A 98 12.93 3.26 -2.49
C GLU A 98 12.88 2.12 -1.47
N SER A 99 11.69 1.87 -0.91
CA SER A 99 11.43 0.72 -0.04
C SER A 99 11.25 -0.60 -0.79
N GLY A 100 11.18 -0.58 -2.11
CA GLY A 100 11.06 -1.78 -2.95
C GLY A 100 9.63 -2.32 -3.07
N ASN A 101 8.61 -1.46 -2.98
CA ASN A 101 7.22 -1.79 -3.25
C ASN A 101 7.07 -2.32 -4.69
N ILE A 102 6.49 -3.51 -4.82
CA ILE A 102 6.44 -4.25 -6.09
C ILE A 102 5.56 -3.54 -7.13
N GLU A 103 4.43 -2.99 -6.71
CA GLU A 103 3.52 -2.24 -7.58
C GLU A 103 4.17 -0.94 -8.06
N SER A 104 4.93 -0.25 -7.19
CA SER A 104 5.68 0.96 -7.58
C SER A 104 6.75 0.66 -8.62
N LEU A 105 7.51 -0.43 -8.46
CA LEU A 105 8.50 -0.88 -9.44
C LEU A 105 7.84 -1.17 -10.80
N TYR A 106 6.70 -1.87 -10.80
CA TYR A 106 5.96 -2.16 -12.01
C TYR A 106 5.51 -0.89 -12.74
N ARG A 107 4.91 0.05 -12.03
CA ARG A 107 4.39 1.30 -12.60
C ARG A 107 5.48 2.17 -13.20
N GLU A 108 6.59 2.30 -12.48
CA GLU A 108 7.74 3.08 -12.95
C GLU A 108 8.40 2.41 -14.14
N GLY A 109 8.59 1.09 -14.09
CA GLY A 109 9.10 0.32 -15.22
C GLY A 109 8.25 0.49 -16.48
N LEU A 110 6.92 0.52 -16.35
CA LEU A 110 6.02 0.83 -17.48
C LEU A 110 6.24 2.24 -18.01
N LEU A 111 6.24 3.23 -17.12
CA LEU A 111 6.38 4.64 -17.52
C LEU A 111 7.72 4.89 -18.18
N GLU A 112 8.82 4.39 -17.63
CA GLU A 112 10.15 4.57 -18.19
C GLU A 112 10.34 3.84 -19.51
N PHE A 113 9.89 2.59 -19.61
CA PHE A 113 10.08 1.78 -20.83
C PHE A 113 9.23 2.28 -22.00
N PHE A 114 7.97 2.64 -21.76
CA PHE A 114 7.03 3.06 -22.81
C PHE A 114 6.97 4.59 -23.02
N ASN A 115 7.81 5.37 -22.38
CA ASN A 115 7.84 6.82 -22.53
C ASN A 115 8.39 7.22 -23.91
N PHE A 116 7.50 7.33 -24.89
CA PHE A 116 7.89 7.76 -26.23
C PHE A 116 8.10 9.29 -26.29
N PRO A 117 9.16 9.80 -26.98
CA PRO A 117 10.17 9.09 -27.77
C PRO A 117 11.40 8.62 -26.98
N ASN A 118 11.49 8.95 -25.70
CA ASN A 118 12.70 8.80 -24.89
C ASN A 118 12.67 7.58 -23.96
N GLY A 119 11.96 6.51 -24.36
CA GLY A 119 11.89 5.29 -23.54
C GLY A 119 13.27 4.81 -23.09
N ASN A 120 13.37 4.47 -21.80
CA ASN A 120 14.61 4.07 -21.16
C ASN A 120 14.64 2.56 -20.93
N ILE A 121 15.73 1.92 -21.36
CA ILE A 121 15.94 0.48 -21.12
C ILE A 121 16.01 0.12 -19.63
N ASN A 122 16.28 1.10 -18.75
CA ASN A 122 16.26 0.88 -17.30
C ASN A 122 14.87 0.46 -16.82
N GLY A 123 13.79 0.95 -17.43
CA GLY A 123 12.43 0.54 -17.16
C GLY A 123 12.20 -0.97 -17.37
N LEU A 124 12.93 -1.60 -18.31
CA LEU A 124 12.90 -3.06 -18.48
C LEU A 124 13.48 -3.79 -17.26
N GLY A 125 14.50 -3.22 -16.62
CA GLY A 125 15.09 -3.74 -15.39
C GLY A 125 14.08 -3.73 -14.24
N ASP A 126 13.34 -2.64 -14.07
CA ASP A 126 12.30 -2.51 -13.05
C ASP A 126 11.12 -3.48 -13.31
N LEU A 127 10.70 -3.63 -14.57
CA LEU A 127 9.69 -4.63 -14.97
C LEU A 127 10.16 -6.06 -14.67
N LYS A 128 11.42 -6.38 -14.96
CA LYS A 128 12.03 -7.67 -14.62
C LYS A 128 12.00 -7.92 -13.11
N MET A 129 12.44 -6.93 -12.33
CA MET A 129 12.45 -7.04 -10.86
C MET A 129 11.06 -7.22 -10.28
N ALA A 130 10.07 -6.49 -10.76
CA ALA A 130 8.67 -6.66 -10.35
C ALA A 130 8.14 -8.06 -10.72
N ALA A 131 8.46 -8.55 -11.93
CA ALA A 131 8.08 -9.90 -12.39
C ALA A 131 8.70 -11.00 -11.51
N LEU A 132 9.99 -10.89 -11.18
CA LEU A 132 10.70 -11.83 -10.30
C LEU A 132 10.10 -11.84 -8.87
N LYS A 133 9.73 -10.67 -8.36
CA LYS A 133 9.05 -10.53 -7.05
C LYS A 133 7.59 -11.03 -7.05
N GLY A 134 7.07 -11.49 -8.18
CA GLY A 134 5.78 -12.14 -8.25
C GLY A 134 4.62 -11.29 -8.79
N HIS A 135 4.86 -10.04 -9.21
CA HIS A 135 3.83 -9.19 -9.79
C HIS A 135 3.30 -9.77 -11.11
N MET A 136 2.02 -10.07 -11.17
CA MET A 136 1.44 -10.82 -12.30
C MET A 136 1.38 -10.02 -13.59
N GLU A 137 1.00 -8.75 -13.50
CA GLU A 137 0.96 -7.85 -14.64
C GLU A 137 2.37 -7.57 -15.17
N ALA A 138 3.36 -7.44 -14.26
CA ALA A 138 4.76 -7.30 -14.66
C ALA A 138 5.28 -8.55 -15.39
N LYS A 139 4.94 -9.76 -14.92
CA LYS A 139 5.26 -11.00 -15.64
C LYS A 139 4.67 -11.03 -17.03
N TYR A 140 3.44 -10.58 -17.19
CA TYR A 140 2.79 -10.52 -18.48
C TYR A 140 3.48 -9.52 -19.40
N VAL A 141 3.67 -8.28 -18.96
CA VAL A 141 4.26 -7.21 -19.77
C VAL A 141 5.72 -7.54 -20.11
N TYR A 142 6.51 -7.95 -19.11
CA TYR A 142 7.91 -8.35 -19.34
C TYR A 142 8.01 -9.52 -20.31
N GLY A 143 7.20 -10.57 -20.13
CA GLY A 143 7.15 -11.70 -21.05
C GLY A 143 6.80 -11.30 -22.47
N MET A 144 5.84 -10.37 -22.66
CA MET A 144 5.48 -9.85 -24.00
C MET A 144 6.63 -9.08 -24.65
N ILE A 145 7.35 -8.26 -23.87
CA ILE A 145 8.52 -7.52 -24.40
C ILE A 145 9.60 -8.50 -24.85
N LEU A 146 9.89 -9.55 -24.07
CA LEU A 146 10.87 -10.56 -24.43
C LEU A 146 10.49 -11.34 -25.69
N LEU A 147 9.21 -11.62 -25.90
CA LEU A 147 8.72 -12.29 -27.12
C LEU A 147 8.92 -11.45 -28.37
N CYS A 148 8.96 -10.13 -28.25
CA CYS A 148 9.25 -9.21 -29.36
C CYS A 148 10.76 -9.09 -29.64
N SER A 149 11.63 -9.71 -28.86
CA SER A 149 13.08 -9.70 -29.08
C SER A 149 13.46 -10.53 -30.32
N HIS A 150 14.57 -10.18 -30.95
CA HIS A 150 15.19 -10.99 -32.00
C HIS A 150 16.04 -12.15 -31.44
N ASP A 151 16.33 -12.16 -30.16
CA ASP A 151 17.11 -13.17 -29.46
C ASP A 151 16.24 -14.38 -29.09
N ASP A 152 16.64 -15.57 -29.52
CA ASP A 152 15.92 -16.81 -29.29
C ASP A 152 15.87 -17.22 -27.82
N GLU A 153 16.92 -16.95 -27.05
CA GLU A 153 16.94 -17.25 -25.61
C GLU A 153 15.98 -16.33 -24.84
N LEU A 154 15.96 -15.03 -25.17
CA LEU A 154 15.00 -14.10 -24.58
C LEU A 154 13.55 -14.47 -24.94
N ARG A 155 13.30 -14.94 -26.18
CA ARG A 155 11.97 -15.41 -26.58
C ARG A 155 11.54 -16.66 -25.79
N LYS A 156 12.45 -17.58 -25.50
CA LYS A 156 12.16 -18.74 -24.66
C LYS A 156 11.79 -18.32 -23.24
N GLU A 157 12.57 -17.41 -22.63
CA GLU A 157 12.24 -16.83 -21.31
C GLU A 157 10.85 -16.17 -21.33
N GLY A 158 10.54 -15.41 -22.38
CA GLY A 158 9.23 -14.79 -22.57
C GLY A 158 8.09 -15.81 -22.62
N LEU A 159 8.27 -16.94 -23.31
CA LEU A 159 7.29 -18.03 -23.36
C LEU A 159 7.04 -18.64 -21.98
N GLU A 160 8.08 -18.80 -21.14
CA GLU A 160 7.95 -19.33 -19.78
C GLU A 160 7.08 -18.41 -18.93
N TYR A 161 7.31 -17.08 -18.98
CA TYR A 161 6.47 -16.11 -18.29
C TYR A 161 5.01 -16.19 -18.76
N MET A 162 4.77 -16.28 -20.06
CA MET A 162 3.41 -16.37 -20.61
C MET A 162 2.70 -17.67 -20.20
N GLN A 163 3.40 -18.79 -20.18
CA GLN A 163 2.87 -20.06 -19.69
C GLN A 163 2.50 -19.99 -18.21
N PHE A 164 3.34 -19.35 -17.40
CA PHE A 164 3.07 -19.14 -15.97
C PHE A 164 1.79 -18.31 -15.76
N VAL A 165 1.68 -17.16 -16.44
CA VAL A 165 0.51 -16.28 -16.37
C VAL A 165 -0.77 -17.00 -16.81
N ARG A 166 -0.70 -17.81 -17.89
CA ARG A 166 -1.84 -18.63 -18.37
C ARG A 166 -2.30 -19.65 -17.33
N LYS A 167 -1.37 -20.37 -16.71
CA LYS A 167 -1.68 -21.33 -15.64
C LYS A 167 -2.35 -20.64 -14.44
N PHE A 168 -1.84 -19.49 -14.05
CA PHE A 168 -2.38 -18.72 -12.93
C PHE A 168 -3.81 -18.22 -13.18
N LYS A 169 -4.08 -17.65 -14.37
CA LYS A 169 -5.43 -17.24 -14.78
C LYS A 169 -6.41 -18.43 -14.81
N CYS A 170 -5.96 -19.59 -15.24
CA CYS A 170 -6.78 -20.80 -15.23
C CYS A 170 -7.15 -21.21 -13.80
N ILE A 171 -6.21 -21.16 -12.85
CA ILE A 171 -6.43 -21.49 -11.43
C ILE A 171 -7.45 -20.53 -10.80
N ILE A 172 -7.33 -19.23 -11.03
CA ILE A 172 -8.28 -18.22 -10.51
C ILE A 172 -9.68 -18.50 -11.06
N LYS A 173 -9.82 -18.74 -12.37
CA LYS A 173 -11.11 -19.04 -13.00
C LYS A 173 -11.76 -20.31 -12.47
N CYS A 174 -10.97 -21.31 -12.08
CA CYS A 174 -11.49 -22.53 -11.45
C CYS A 174 -11.96 -22.32 -10.00
N ARG A 175 -11.36 -21.35 -9.28
CA ARG A 175 -11.74 -21.04 -7.89
C ARG A 175 -12.95 -20.10 -7.77
N SER A 176 -13.30 -19.38 -8.84
CA SER A 176 -14.45 -18.46 -8.90
C SER A 176 -15.76 -19.11 -9.38
N LYS A 177 -15.78 -20.41 -9.59
CA LYS A 177 -16.96 -21.24 -9.83
C LYS A 177 -17.32 -22.06 -8.59
#